data_c88ec2dd98d76433c59ee622c7b50b28
#
_entry.id   c88ec2dd98d76433c59ee622c7b50b28
#
_cell.length_a   1.000
_cell.length_b   1.000
_cell.length_c   1.000
_cell.angle_alpha   90.00
_cell.angle_beta   90.00
_cell.angle_gamma   90.00
#
_symmetry.space_group_name_H-M   'P 1'
#
loop_
_entity.id
_entity.type
_entity.pdbx_description
1 polymer ?
#
loop_
_entity_poly.entity_id
_entity_poly.type
_entity_poly.pdbx_seq_one_letter_code
_entity_poly.pdbx_strand_id
1 'polypeptide(L)'
;MDVFAIRHGETAWSLSGQHTSTTDIPLTDNGRRLAERLAPVLAKEAFALVLVSPRQRARETCELACLGAHAVIDSDLAEWDYGEYEGLTSRQIRERAPGWLLFRDGCPGGETPEEVGTRADRVIARARAVDGNVALFAHGHILRVIAARWIALPASAGQNFLLDTGTLSVLGHYQEIPAIKIWNGPLA
;
A
#
# COMPACT_ATOMS: atom_id res chain seq x y z
N MET A 1 6.77 18.59 -3.38
CA MET A 1 6.78 17.12 -3.55
C MET A 1 5.63 16.52 -2.80
N ASP A 2 4.81 15.73 -3.47
CA ASP A 2 3.75 14.92 -2.89
C ASP A 2 3.97 13.43 -3.25
N VAL A 3 3.55 12.53 -2.37
CA VAL A 3 3.60 11.09 -2.58
C VAL A 3 2.18 10.58 -2.77
N PHE A 4 1.91 10.06 -3.95
CA PHE A 4 0.63 9.47 -4.33
C PHE A 4 0.70 7.98 -4.01
N ALA A 5 -0.04 7.55 -3.01
CA ALA A 5 -0.09 6.18 -2.53
C ALA A 5 -1.35 5.49 -3.05
N ILE A 6 -1.17 4.48 -3.90
CA ILE A 6 -2.24 3.78 -4.59
C ILE A 6 -2.28 2.33 -4.12
N ARG A 7 -3.38 1.90 -3.49
CA ARG A 7 -3.61 0.50 -3.21
C ARG A 7 -4.08 -0.20 -4.49
N HIS A 8 -3.54 -1.39 -4.77
CA HIS A 8 -3.96 -2.21 -5.90
C HIS A 8 -5.48 -2.38 -5.97
N GLY A 9 -6.00 -2.65 -7.17
CA GLY A 9 -7.40 -2.94 -7.41
C GLY A 9 -7.89 -4.18 -6.65
N GLU A 10 -9.19 -4.41 -6.66
CA GLU A 10 -9.83 -5.54 -5.99
C GLU A 10 -9.30 -6.90 -6.48
N THR A 11 -9.15 -7.85 -5.56
CA THR A 11 -8.80 -9.26 -5.80
C THR A 11 -9.80 -10.17 -5.08
N ALA A 12 -9.85 -11.44 -5.44
CA ALA A 12 -10.72 -12.41 -4.74
C ALA A 12 -10.44 -12.46 -3.23
N TRP A 13 -9.16 -12.38 -2.84
CA TRP A 13 -8.79 -12.43 -1.43
C TRP A 13 -9.01 -11.09 -0.69
N SER A 14 -8.96 -9.95 -1.38
CA SER A 14 -9.36 -8.68 -0.75
C SER A 14 -10.85 -8.64 -0.45
N LEU A 15 -11.69 -9.28 -1.29
CA LEU A 15 -13.13 -9.44 -1.06
C LEU A 15 -13.45 -10.37 0.10
N SER A 16 -12.75 -11.50 0.21
CA SER A 16 -12.97 -12.47 1.28
C SER A 16 -12.33 -12.07 2.61
N GLY A 17 -11.47 -11.04 2.62
CA GLY A 17 -10.74 -10.58 3.80
C GLY A 17 -9.55 -11.47 4.18
N GLN A 18 -9.05 -12.28 3.24
CA GLN A 18 -7.86 -13.11 3.42
C GLN A 18 -6.59 -12.28 3.32
N HIS A 19 -5.67 -12.49 4.24
CA HIS A 19 -4.35 -11.86 4.22
C HIS A 19 -3.56 -12.37 3.01
N THR A 20 -3.08 -11.44 2.17
CA THR A 20 -2.44 -11.76 0.89
C THR A 20 -1.11 -11.03 0.77
N SER A 21 0.00 -11.74 0.91
CA SER A 21 1.36 -11.19 0.74
C SER A 21 2.07 -11.85 -0.43
N THR A 22 2.63 -13.03 -0.17
CA THR A 22 3.48 -13.77 -1.11
C THR A 22 2.68 -14.44 -2.23
N THR A 23 1.44 -14.82 -1.96
CA THR A 23 0.53 -15.41 -2.96
C THR A 23 0.15 -14.37 -4.01
N ASP A 24 0.37 -14.70 -5.27
CA ASP A 24 0.15 -13.76 -6.38
C ASP A 24 -1.26 -13.93 -6.96
N ILE A 25 -2.23 -13.26 -6.35
CA ILE A 25 -3.64 -13.27 -6.74
C ILE A 25 -3.89 -12.16 -7.78
N PRO A 26 -4.51 -12.45 -8.93
CA PRO A 26 -4.83 -11.46 -9.96
C PRO A 26 -5.95 -10.50 -9.53
N LEU A 27 -6.07 -9.39 -10.24
CA LEU A 27 -7.22 -8.49 -10.11
C LEU A 27 -8.50 -9.17 -10.58
N THR A 28 -9.62 -8.82 -9.95
CA THR A 28 -10.95 -9.11 -10.48
C THR A 28 -11.27 -8.15 -11.64
N ASP A 29 -12.33 -8.42 -12.41
CA ASP A 29 -12.80 -7.48 -13.44
C ASP A 29 -13.18 -6.12 -12.83
N ASN A 30 -13.72 -6.11 -11.61
CA ASN A 30 -13.97 -4.87 -10.87
C ASN A 30 -12.68 -4.19 -10.48
N GLY A 31 -11.68 -4.94 -10.02
CA GLY A 31 -10.35 -4.44 -9.68
C GLY A 31 -9.66 -3.76 -10.87
N ARG A 32 -9.79 -4.31 -12.08
CA ARG A 32 -9.30 -3.71 -13.32
C ARG A 32 -10.00 -2.39 -13.64
N ARG A 33 -11.34 -2.37 -13.58
CA ARG A 33 -12.11 -1.12 -13.79
C ARG A 33 -11.74 -0.02 -12.80
N LEU A 34 -11.52 -0.38 -11.52
CA LEU A 34 -11.04 0.58 -10.52
C LEU A 34 -9.63 1.12 -10.87
N ALA A 35 -8.73 0.25 -11.33
CA ALA A 35 -7.39 0.64 -11.74
C ALA A 35 -7.40 1.57 -12.97
N GLU A 36 -8.23 1.31 -13.97
CA GLU A 36 -8.40 2.16 -15.14
C GLU A 36 -8.91 3.57 -14.79
N ARG A 37 -9.77 3.70 -13.77
CA ARG A 37 -10.26 5.01 -13.29
C ARG A 37 -9.18 5.87 -12.65
N LEU A 38 -8.04 5.29 -12.25
CA LEU A 38 -6.89 6.05 -11.75
C LEU A 38 -6.20 6.85 -12.88
N ALA A 39 -6.19 6.34 -14.11
CA ALA A 39 -5.46 6.93 -15.22
C ALA A 39 -5.78 8.43 -15.46
N PRO A 40 -7.06 8.86 -15.60
CA PRO A 40 -7.37 10.28 -15.82
C PRO A 40 -7.06 11.18 -14.62
N VAL A 41 -6.98 10.61 -13.41
CA VAL A 41 -6.61 11.37 -12.21
C VAL A 41 -5.10 11.57 -12.17
N LEU A 42 -4.33 10.48 -12.38
CA LEU A 42 -2.88 10.50 -12.32
C LEU A 42 -2.23 11.19 -13.54
N ALA A 43 -2.92 11.23 -14.69
CA ALA A 43 -2.45 11.95 -15.88
C ALA A 43 -2.36 13.47 -15.69
N LYS A 44 -2.96 14.01 -14.64
CA LYS A 44 -2.88 15.44 -14.29
C LYS A 44 -1.58 15.79 -13.56
N GLU A 45 -0.81 14.79 -13.16
CA GLU A 45 0.39 14.92 -12.35
C GLU A 45 1.63 14.53 -13.16
N ALA A 46 2.74 15.22 -12.90
CA ALA A 46 4.06 14.81 -13.38
C ALA A 46 4.79 14.08 -12.25
N PHE A 47 5.16 12.82 -12.50
CA PHE A 47 5.88 12.00 -11.54
C PHE A 47 7.37 11.94 -11.87
N ALA A 48 8.23 12.33 -10.92
CA ALA A 48 9.68 12.15 -11.01
C ALA A 48 10.09 10.70 -10.74
N LEU A 49 9.26 9.94 -10.01
CA LEU A 49 9.52 8.54 -9.68
C LEU A 49 8.19 7.77 -9.55
N VAL A 50 8.14 6.59 -10.16
CA VAL A 50 7.04 5.64 -9.98
C VAL A 50 7.61 4.35 -9.42
N LEU A 51 7.22 3.99 -8.20
CA LEU A 51 7.62 2.74 -7.55
C LEU A 51 6.44 1.78 -7.50
N VAL A 52 6.69 0.50 -7.76
CA VAL A 52 5.65 -0.53 -7.76
C VAL A 52 6.10 -1.78 -7.02
N SER A 53 5.22 -2.34 -6.21
CA SER A 53 5.42 -3.65 -5.58
C SER A 53 5.68 -4.74 -6.63
N PRO A 54 6.52 -5.76 -6.34
CA PRO A 54 6.77 -6.86 -7.25
C PRO A 54 5.54 -7.75 -7.53
N ARG A 55 4.45 -7.62 -6.76
CA ARG A 55 3.26 -8.46 -6.90
C ARG A 55 2.42 -8.08 -8.12
N GLN A 56 1.92 -9.10 -8.85
CA GLN A 56 1.17 -8.92 -10.09
C GLN A 56 0.01 -7.92 -9.94
N ARG A 57 -0.80 -8.01 -8.89
CA ARG A 57 -1.94 -7.12 -8.65
C ARG A 57 -1.58 -5.63 -8.58
N ALA A 58 -0.40 -5.31 -8.01
CA ALA A 58 0.08 -3.94 -7.93
C ALA A 58 0.64 -3.47 -9.28
N ARG A 59 1.39 -4.33 -9.98
CA ARG A 59 1.92 -4.04 -11.31
C ARG A 59 0.80 -3.83 -12.33
N GLU A 60 -0.17 -4.75 -12.38
CA GLU A 60 -1.33 -4.64 -13.25
C GLU A 60 -2.14 -3.36 -12.97
N THR A 61 -2.30 -2.98 -11.69
CA THR A 61 -2.92 -1.70 -11.33
C THR A 61 -2.13 -0.51 -11.88
N CYS A 62 -0.80 -0.52 -11.78
CA CYS A 62 0.08 0.52 -12.31
C CYS A 62 0.01 0.61 -13.85
N GLU A 63 -0.02 -0.53 -14.53
CA GLU A 63 -0.16 -0.61 -15.99
C GLU A 63 -1.49 -0.03 -16.47
N LEU A 64 -2.61 -0.44 -15.85
CA LEU A 64 -3.95 0.07 -16.16
C LEU A 64 -4.12 1.56 -15.81
N ALA A 65 -3.37 2.05 -14.83
CA ALA A 65 -3.27 3.48 -14.51
C ALA A 65 -2.35 4.26 -15.47
N CYS A 66 -1.85 3.64 -16.55
CA CYS A 66 -0.98 4.21 -17.58
C CYS A 66 0.41 4.68 -17.08
N LEU A 67 0.89 4.16 -15.95
CA LEU A 67 2.21 4.49 -15.39
C LEU A 67 3.21 3.31 -15.45
N GLY A 68 2.81 2.14 -15.93
CA GLY A 68 3.63 0.94 -15.95
C GLY A 68 4.95 1.07 -16.73
N ALA A 69 4.97 1.83 -17.83
CA ALA A 69 6.18 2.02 -18.66
C ALA A 69 7.33 2.75 -17.93
N HIS A 70 7.03 3.49 -16.87
CA HIS A 70 7.99 4.26 -16.08
C HIS A 70 8.20 3.70 -14.68
N ALA A 71 7.53 2.57 -14.36
CA ALA A 71 7.54 2.01 -13.03
C ALA A 71 8.83 1.23 -12.75
N VAL A 72 9.41 1.48 -11.58
CA VAL A 72 10.54 0.73 -11.02
C VAL A 72 10.02 -0.20 -9.94
N ILE A 73 10.33 -1.49 -10.06
CA ILE A 73 9.96 -2.49 -9.06
C ILE A 73 10.76 -2.24 -7.78
N ASP A 74 10.05 -2.15 -6.67
CA ASP A 74 10.63 -1.96 -5.34
C ASP A 74 10.11 -3.04 -4.38
N SER A 75 11.02 -3.89 -3.91
CA SER A 75 10.68 -4.99 -2.98
C SER A 75 10.19 -4.49 -1.61
N ASP A 76 10.60 -3.28 -1.18
CA ASP A 76 10.14 -2.69 0.07
C ASP A 76 8.65 -2.29 0.03
N LEU A 77 8.05 -2.24 -1.18
CA LEU A 77 6.61 -2.05 -1.39
C LEU A 77 5.80 -3.35 -1.36
N ALA A 78 6.44 -4.52 -1.18
CA ALA A 78 5.71 -5.76 -0.98
C ALA A 78 4.76 -5.63 0.22
N GLU A 79 3.64 -6.38 0.21
CA GLU A 79 2.72 -6.38 1.36
C GLU A 79 3.42 -6.98 2.59
N TRP A 80 2.89 -6.71 3.76
CA TRP A 80 3.29 -7.33 5.03
C TRP A 80 3.40 -8.83 4.86
N ASP A 81 4.52 -9.42 5.20
CA ASP A 81 4.67 -10.88 5.19
C ASP A 81 3.86 -11.48 6.34
N TYR A 82 2.81 -12.20 6.00
CA TYR A 82 1.90 -12.77 7.00
C TYR A 82 2.36 -14.14 7.50
N GLY A 83 3.47 -14.70 6.98
CA GLY A 83 4.01 -15.98 7.41
C GLY A 83 2.93 -17.07 7.46
N GLU A 84 2.74 -17.68 8.65
CA GLU A 84 1.75 -18.74 8.88
C GLU A 84 0.29 -18.29 8.75
N TYR A 85 0.04 -16.98 8.67
CA TYR A 85 -1.30 -16.41 8.53
C TYR A 85 -1.67 -16.05 7.09
N GLU A 86 -0.78 -16.32 6.12
CA GLU A 86 -1.07 -16.15 4.69
C GLU A 86 -2.33 -16.93 4.30
N GLY A 87 -3.25 -16.28 3.59
CA GLY A 87 -4.52 -16.87 3.15
C GLY A 87 -5.60 -17.00 4.23
N LEU A 88 -5.33 -16.66 5.48
CA LEU A 88 -6.32 -16.68 6.55
C LEU A 88 -7.00 -15.31 6.68
N THR A 89 -8.25 -15.33 7.12
CA THR A 89 -8.97 -14.12 7.56
C THR A 89 -8.61 -13.79 9.01
N SER A 90 -8.76 -12.52 9.42
CA SER A 90 -8.56 -12.11 10.81
C SER A 90 -9.42 -12.91 11.82
N ARG A 91 -10.63 -13.36 11.39
CA ARG A 91 -11.49 -14.22 12.21
C ARG A 91 -10.82 -15.58 12.47
N GLN A 92 -10.36 -16.25 11.40
CA GLN A 92 -9.69 -17.56 11.50
C GLN A 92 -8.40 -17.48 12.33
N ILE A 93 -7.65 -16.39 12.19
CA ILE A 93 -6.45 -16.17 13.02
C ILE A 93 -6.83 -16.05 14.49
N ARG A 94 -7.86 -15.27 14.82
CA ARG A 94 -8.29 -15.09 16.22
C ARG A 94 -8.93 -16.33 16.86
N GLU A 95 -9.40 -17.28 16.07
CA GLU A 95 -9.79 -18.61 16.56
C GLU A 95 -8.57 -19.39 17.11
N ARG A 96 -7.36 -19.15 16.55
CA ARG A 96 -6.10 -19.76 16.98
C ARG A 96 -5.32 -18.91 17.97
N ALA A 97 -5.39 -17.59 17.83
CA ALA A 97 -4.70 -16.58 18.63
C ALA A 97 -5.69 -15.51 19.13
N PRO A 98 -6.47 -15.77 20.20
CA PRO A 98 -7.46 -14.84 20.73
C PRO A 98 -6.84 -13.46 21.02
N GLY A 99 -7.48 -12.39 20.55
CA GLY A 99 -7.01 -11.01 20.76
C GLY A 99 -5.88 -10.56 19.84
N TRP A 100 -5.47 -11.37 18.86
CA TRP A 100 -4.45 -10.99 17.89
C TRP A 100 -4.84 -9.73 17.08
N LEU A 101 -3.86 -8.85 16.93
CA LEU A 101 -3.92 -7.63 16.11
C LEU A 101 -2.63 -7.51 15.30
N LEU A 102 -2.72 -7.47 13.97
CA LEU A 102 -1.58 -7.44 13.06
C LEU A 102 -0.55 -6.37 13.44
N PHE A 103 -0.99 -5.14 13.63
CA PHE A 103 -0.14 -3.99 13.89
C PHE A 103 0.48 -3.96 15.30
N ARG A 104 0.12 -4.89 16.18
CA ARG A 104 0.71 -5.06 17.51
C ARG A 104 1.58 -6.31 17.58
N ASP A 105 1.08 -7.42 17.04
CA ASP A 105 1.62 -8.75 17.29
C ASP A 105 2.44 -9.28 16.12
N GLY A 106 2.29 -8.70 14.91
CA GLY A 106 2.90 -9.26 13.71
C GLY A 106 2.35 -10.64 13.35
N CYS A 107 3.14 -11.43 12.65
CA CYS A 107 2.76 -12.76 12.18
C CYS A 107 3.86 -13.78 12.45
N PRO A 108 3.54 -14.98 12.99
CA PRO A 108 4.51 -16.06 13.16
C PRO A 108 5.13 -16.48 11.81
N GLY A 109 6.46 -16.52 11.74
CA GLY A 109 7.17 -16.80 10.49
C GLY A 109 7.09 -15.74 9.42
N GLY A 110 6.47 -14.59 9.73
CA GLY A 110 6.36 -13.40 8.88
C GLY A 110 7.03 -12.19 9.55
N GLU A 111 6.57 -10.98 9.19
CA GLU A 111 7.16 -9.73 9.67
C GLU A 111 6.50 -9.23 10.96
N THR A 112 7.31 -8.54 11.77
CA THR A 112 6.89 -7.70 12.90
C THR A 112 6.50 -6.29 12.41
N PRO A 113 5.77 -5.50 13.22
CA PRO A 113 5.49 -4.10 12.91
C PRO A 113 6.76 -3.26 12.69
N GLU A 114 7.83 -3.54 13.43
CA GLU A 114 9.12 -2.84 13.37
C GLU A 114 9.85 -3.12 12.05
N GLU A 115 9.82 -4.36 11.57
CA GLU A 115 10.44 -4.75 10.29
C GLU A 115 9.72 -4.08 9.12
N VAL A 116 8.39 -4.10 9.10
CA VAL A 116 7.61 -3.38 8.08
C VAL A 116 7.82 -1.87 8.18
N GLY A 117 7.90 -1.31 9.40
CA GLY A 117 8.25 0.08 9.64
C GLY A 117 9.60 0.46 9.03
N THR A 118 10.59 -0.39 9.18
CA THR A 118 11.94 -0.20 8.63
C THR A 118 11.92 -0.20 7.09
N ARG A 119 11.12 -1.09 6.44
CA ARG A 119 10.92 -1.07 4.98
C ARG A 119 10.23 0.22 4.53
N ALA A 120 9.19 0.63 5.23
CA ALA A 120 8.47 1.87 4.96
C ALA A 120 9.39 3.09 5.01
N ASP A 121 10.30 3.16 5.99
CA ASP A 121 11.27 4.25 6.12
C ASP A 121 12.23 4.30 4.92
N ARG A 122 12.65 3.15 4.37
CA ARG A 122 13.47 3.11 3.14
C ARG A 122 12.71 3.61 1.91
N VAL A 123 11.42 3.27 1.78
CA VAL A 123 10.55 3.80 0.70
C VAL A 123 10.42 5.32 0.83
N ILE A 124 10.16 5.82 2.04
CA ILE A 124 10.05 7.26 2.32
C ILE A 124 11.36 7.98 1.98
N ALA A 125 12.50 7.41 2.35
CA ALA A 125 13.81 7.98 2.03
C ALA A 125 14.04 8.09 0.52
N ARG A 126 13.67 7.04 -0.26
CA ARG A 126 13.75 7.09 -1.73
C ARG A 126 12.83 8.16 -2.32
N ALA A 127 11.59 8.26 -1.81
CA ALA A 127 10.66 9.28 -2.27
C ALA A 127 11.18 10.69 -2.01
N ARG A 128 11.80 10.92 -0.85
CA ARG A 128 12.37 12.23 -0.47
C ARG A 128 13.67 12.58 -1.23
N ALA A 129 14.32 11.61 -1.85
CA ALA A 129 15.57 11.82 -2.58
C ALA A 129 15.37 12.39 -4.00
N VAL A 130 14.14 12.47 -4.50
CA VAL A 130 13.84 13.00 -5.83
C VAL A 130 13.14 14.35 -5.74
N ASP A 131 13.40 15.23 -6.70
CA ASP A 131 12.71 16.51 -6.84
C ASP A 131 11.49 16.32 -7.75
N GLY A 132 10.28 16.31 -7.15
CA GLY A 132 9.03 16.11 -7.85
C GLY A 132 8.09 15.12 -7.15
N ASN A 133 6.93 14.87 -7.75
CA ASN A 133 5.94 13.95 -7.19
C ASN A 133 6.36 12.49 -7.39
N VAL A 134 5.94 11.64 -6.45
CA VAL A 134 6.23 10.19 -6.47
C VAL A 134 4.92 9.42 -6.44
N ALA A 135 4.81 8.38 -7.28
CA ALA A 135 3.70 7.43 -7.21
C ALA A 135 4.17 6.10 -6.61
N LEU A 136 3.40 5.56 -5.67
CA LEU A 136 3.61 4.27 -5.02
C LEU A 136 2.43 3.36 -5.30
N PHE A 137 2.64 2.26 -6.03
CA PHE A 137 1.62 1.23 -6.24
C PHE A 137 1.93 0.03 -5.35
N ALA A 138 1.09 -0.18 -4.33
CA ALA A 138 1.35 -1.19 -3.32
C ALA A 138 0.05 -1.76 -2.70
N HIS A 139 0.09 -2.10 -1.41
CA HIS A 139 -0.92 -2.91 -0.75
C HIS A 139 -1.47 -2.22 0.51
N GLY A 140 -2.48 -2.88 1.10
CA GLY A 140 -3.23 -2.30 2.20
C GLY A 140 -2.38 -1.96 3.41
N HIS A 141 -1.65 -2.94 3.97
CA HIS A 141 -0.97 -2.73 5.24
C HIS A 141 0.33 -1.93 5.09
N ILE A 142 1.15 -2.21 4.07
CA ILE A 142 2.38 -1.43 3.87
C ILE A 142 2.10 0.06 3.62
N LEU A 143 1.07 0.42 2.84
CA LEU A 143 0.73 1.83 2.60
C LEU A 143 0.22 2.53 3.87
N ARG A 144 -0.51 1.81 4.73
CA ARG A 144 -0.94 2.32 6.05
C ARG A 144 0.24 2.57 6.97
N VAL A 145 1.26 1.69 6.94
CA VAL A 145 2.52 1.88 7.67
C VAL A 145 3.29 3.08 7.09
N ILE A 146 3.42 3.18 5.76
CA ILE A 146 4.07 4.32 5.11
C ILE A 146 3.40 5.64 5.53
N ALA A 147 2.06 5.70 5.55
CA ALA A 147 1.34 6.90 5.98
C ALA A 147 1.62 7.27 7.45
N ALA A 148 1.62 6.28 8.35
CA ALA A 148 1.97 6.50 9.76
C ALA A 148 3.41 7.03 9.90
N ARG A 149 4.38 6.38 9.24
CA ARG A 149 5.80 6.77 9.26
C ARG A 149 6.05 8.13 8.62
N TRP A 150 5.29 8.48 7.56
CA TRP A 150 5.37 9.78 6.91
C TRP A 150 5.15 10.94 7.88
N ILE A 151 4.18 10.80 8.77
CA ILE A 151 3.85 11.80 9.81
C ILE A 151 4.51 11.50 11.16
N ALA A 152 5.62 10.77 11.16
CA ALA A 152 6.46 10.45 12.32
C ALA A 152 5.75 9.64 13.44
N LEU A 153 4.69 8.91 13.13
CA LEU A 153 4.06 7.96 14.04
C LEU A 153 4.72 6.57 13.96
N PRO A 154 4.61 5.73 15.01
CA PRO A 154 5.09 4.35 14.96
C PRO A 154 4.31 3.54 13.90
N ALA A 155 4.91 2.46 13.37
CA ALA A 155 4.30 1.59 12.38
C ALA A 155 2.92 1.04 12.85
N SER A 156 2.80 0.76 14.14
CA SER A 156 1.55 0.32 14.79
C SER A 156 0.38 1.29 14.64
N ALA A 157 0.64 2.59 14.47
CA ALA A 157 -0.42 3.58 14.23
C ALA A 157 -1.11 3.38 12.87
N GLY A 158 -0.52 2.64 11.94
CA GLY A 158 -1.15 2.23 10.69
C GLY A 158 -2.49 1.51 10.89
N GLN A 159 -2.72 0.89 12.05
CA GLN A 159 -4.01 0.26 12.38
C GLN A 159 -5.21 1.23 12.32
N ASN A 160 -4.98 2.52 12.51
CA ASN A 160 -6.03 3.55 12.56
C ASN A 160 -6.38 4.13 11.18
N PHE A 161 -5.66 3.78 10.14
CA PHE A 161 -5.88 4.23 8.78
C PHE A 161 -6.60 3.15 7.97
N LEU A 162 -7.89 3.33 7.67
CA LEU A 162 -8.59 2.43 6.74
C LEU A 162 -8.18 2.76 5.30
N LEU A 163 -8.03 1.73 4.47
CA LEU A 163 -7.61 1.90 3.09
C LEU A 163 -8.27 0.84 2.20
N ASP A 164 -9.13 1.26 1.29
CA ASP A 164 -9.85 0.39 0.36
C ASP A 164 -9.05 0.11 -0.91
N THR A 165 -9.42 -0.94 -1.64
CA THR A 165 -8.78 -1.30 -2.92
C THR A 165 -9.08 -0.28 -4.01
N GLY A 166 -8.09 0.03 -4.86
CA GLY A 166 -8.25 0.96 -5.98
C GLY A 166 -8.44 2.41 -5.57
N THR A 167 -8.04 2.78 -4.34
CA THR A 167 -8.12 4.17 -3.85
C THR A 167 -6.78 4.88 -3.96
N LEU A 168 -6.85 6.20 -3.97
CA LEU A 168 -5.71 7.11 -3.99
C LEU A 168 -5.61 7.87 -2.68
N SER A 169 -4.42 7.89 -2.11
CA SER A 169 -4.06 8.76 -0.98
C SER A 169 -2.91 9.68 -1.37
N VAL A 170 -2.84 10.86 -0.79
CA VAL A 170 -1.76 11.83 -1.05
C VAL A 170 -1.13 12.24 0.27
N LEU A 171 0.15 11.91 0.40
CA LEU A 171 1.01 12.34 1.50
C LEU A 171 1.83 13.55 1.02
N GLY A 172 1.86 14.59 1.79
CA GLY A 172 2.55 15.82 1.44
C GLY A 172 2.97 16.60 2.67
N HIS A 173 2.92 17.91 2.59
CA HIS A 173 3.32 18.79 3.68
C HIS A 173 2.27 19.89 3.88
N TYR A 174 2.11 20.28 5.13
CA TYR A 174 1.53 21.57 5.50
C TYR A 174 2.70 22.48 5.89
N GLN A 175 3.01 23.44 5.02
CA GLN A 175 4.29 24.15 5.08
C GLN A 175 5.46 23.16 5.02
N GLU A 176 6.26 23.05 6.09
CA GLU A 176 7.41 22.13 6.18
C GLU A 176 7.07 20.85 6.97
N ILE A 177 5.86 20.73 7.53
CA ILE A 177 5.44 19.63 8.39
C ILE A 177 4.82 18.52 7.53
N PRO A 178 5.33 17.27 7.60
CA PRO A 178 4.73 16.15 6.91
C PRO A 178 3.25 15.97 7.30
N ALA A 179 2.37 15.82 6.31
CA ALA A 179 0.93 15.76 6.49
C ALA A 179 0.29 14.77 5.52
N ILE A 180 -0.91 14.31 5.86
CA ILE A 180 -1.76 13.53 4.96
C ILE A 180 -2.75 14.52 4.34
N LYS A 181 -2.64 14.76 3.03
CA LYS A 181 -3.52 15.68 2.29
C LYS A 181 -4.85 15.02 1.89
N ILE A 182 -4.76 13.76 1.46
CA ILE A 182 -5.91 12.91 1.09
C ILE A 182 -5.64 11.52 1.64
N TRP A 183 -6.64 10.92 2.24
CA TRP A 183 -6.56 9.53 2.66
C TRP A 183 -7.78 8.75 2.21
N ASN A 184 -7.54 7.59 1.56
CA ASN A 184 -8.59 6.69 1.08
C ASN A 184 -9.59 7.42 0.17
N GLY A 185 -9.09 8.33 -0.67
CA GLY A 185 -9.92 9.16 -1.54
C GLY A 185 -10.64 8.30 -2.59
N PRO A 186 -11.98 8.40 -2.71
CA PRO A 186 -12.70 7.75 -3.78
C PRO A 186 -12.30 8.37 -5.12
N LEU A 187 -12.24 7.55 -6.15
CA LEU A 187 -12.09 8.03 -7.52
C LEU A 187 -13.46 8.53 -8.01
N ALA A 188 -13.54 9.81 -8.37
CA ALA A 188 -14.75 10.41 -8.93
C ALA A 188 -15.14 9.80 -10.27
#